data_b00af6021f3ab9e74de5de0bbe8b9295
#
_entry.id   b00af6021f3ab9e74de5de0bbe8b9295
#
_cell.length_a   1.000
_cell.length_b   1.000
_cell.length_c   1.000
_cell.angle_alpha   90.00
_cell.angle_beta   90.00
_cell.angle_gamma   90.00
#
_symmetry.space_group_name_H-M   'P 1'
#
loop_
_entity.id
_entity.type
_entity.pdbx_description
1 polymer ?
#
loop_
_entity_poly.entity_id
_entity_poly.type
_entity_poly.pdbx_seq_one_letter_code
_entity_poly.pdbx_strand_id
1 'polypeptide(L)'
;MNYLIPVLAFLVSYLFASFPSGVVIGKVFYGKDVRQFGSGGTGMTNVYRTLGIKAALAVFVLDLSKGILPVLLTYQAAFVWTSVGVEVLLLGQFAIFLSGLGTTLGHCYPIFAQFRGGKAVSSGGSYMLMTNWFIAIISITFFVIMIRVKKIVSLSSILGYGLGVTLAVVFWLVPGLNALGYWNGMNEAGYFYPLSLLVIYAILLWRHKENIQRLLAGKELDFKAKKQTKQR
;
A
#
# COMPACT_ATOMS: atom_id res chain seq x y z
N MET A 1 1.40 4.98 29.85
CA MET A 1 0.34 5.68 29.08
C MET A 1 0.69 5.94 27.62
N ASN A 2 1.95 5.87 27.27
CA ASN A 2 2.44 6.28 25.94
C ASN A 2 2.16 5.28 24.79
N TYR A 3 1.95 3.99 25.08
CA TYR A 3 1.68 2.97 24.04
C TYR A 3 0.26 3.02 23.46
N LEU A 4 -0.65 3.80 24.05
CA LEU A 4 -2.02 3.92 23.54
C LEU A 4 -2.06 4.50 22.12
N ILE A 5 -1.14 5.45 21.79
CA ILE A 5 -1.16 6.12 20.49
C ILE A 5 -0.75 5.23 19.36
N PRO A 6 0.35 4.46 19.40
CA PRO A 6 0.65 3.50 18.35
C PRO A 6 -0.51 2.51 18.13
N VAL A 7 -1.16 2.05 19.20
CA VAL A 7 -2.33 1.16 19.10
C VAL A 7 -3.51 1.87 18.42
N LEU A 8 -3.82 3.11 18.82
CA LEU A 8 -4.88 3.90 18.17
C LEU A 8 -4.54 4.21 16.72
N ALA A 9 -3.29 4.54 16.39
CA ALA A 9 -2.82 4.76 15.03
C ALA A 9 -3.07 3.51 14.16
N PHE A 10 -2.76 2.32 14.68
CA PHE A 10 -3.06 1.05 14.00
C PHE A 10 -4.55 0.85 13.78
N LEU A 11 -5.36 0.96 14.84
CA LEU A 11 -6.79 0.69 14.77
C LEU A 11 -7.54 1.66 13.86
N VAL A 12 -7.25 2.95 13.97
CA VAL A 12 -7.86 3.99 13.12
C VAL A 12 -7.47 3.77 11.66
N SER A 13 -6.19 3.52 11.40
CA SER A 13 -5.70 3.26 10.04
C SER A 13 -6.29 1.99 9.44
N TYR A 14 -6.42 0.92 10.23
CA TYR A 14 -7.05 -0.32 9.81
C TYR A 14 -8.52 -0.10 9.45
N LEU A 15 -9.30 0.55 10.32
CA LEU A 15 -10.72 0.81 10.07
C LEU A 15 -10.92 1.71 8.86
N PHE A 16 -10.14 2.79 8.73
CA PHE A 16 -10.20 3.69 7.59
C PHE A 16 -9.88 2.97 6.28
N ALA A 17 -8.79 2.19 6.26
CA ALA A 17 -8.36 1.45 5.08
C ALA A 17 -9.27 0.25 4.76
N SER A 18 -10.09 -0.21 5.70
CA SER A 18 -11.08 -1.27 5.48
C SER A 18 -12.26 -0.84 4.61
N PHE A 19 -12.40 0.45 4.26
CA PHE A 19 -13.39 0.89 3.27
C PHE A 19 -13.14 0.21 1.92
N PRO A 20 -14.07 -0.61 1.40
CA PRO A 20 -13.81 -1.44 0.21
C PRO A 20 -14.14 -0.67 -1.08
N SER A 21 -13.29 0.30 -1.47
CA SER A 21 -13.48 1.23 -2.60
C SER A 21 -13.93 0.56 -3.88
N GLY A 22 -13.26 -0.53 -4.30
CA GLY A 22 -13.62 -1.23 -5.54
C GLY A 22 -14.99 -1.91 -5.47
N VAL A 23 -15.37 -2.46 -4.31
CA VAL A 23 -16.69 -3.08 -4.12
C VAL A 23 -17.77 -2.01 -4.10
N VAL A 24 -17.55 -0.91 -3.37
CA VAL A 24 -18.53 0.20 -3.27
C VAL A 24 -18.74 0.83 -4.64
N ILE A 25 -17.68 1.24 -5.34
CA ILE A 25 -17.79 1.82 -6.68
C ILE A 25 -18.47 0.85 -7.64
N GLY A 26 -18.08 -0.43 -7.62
CA GLY A 26 -18.68 -1.43 -8.48
C GLY A 26 -20.19 -1.61 -8.25
N LYS A 27 -20.60 -1.74 -6.99
CA LYS A 27 -22.02 -1.95 -6.66
C LYS A 27 -22.88 -0.70 -6.84
N VAL A 28 -22.40 0.47 -6.36
CA VAL A 28 -23.22 1.70 -6.34
C VAL A 28 -23.36 2.29 -7.74
N PHE A 29 -22.27 2.36 -8.53
CA PHE A 29 -22.28 3.06 -9.81
C PHE A 29 -22.43 2.13 -11.02
N TYR A 30 -22.17 0.83 -10.87
CA TYR A 30 -22.16 -0.12 -11.99
C TYR A 30 -23.05 -1.35 -11.76
N GLY A 31 -23.69 -1.50 -10.59
CA GLY A 31 -24.53 -2.65 -10.25
C GLY A 31 -23.78 -3.99 -10.21
N LYS A 32 -22.44 -3.98 -10.07
CA LYS A 32 -21.58 -5.18 -10.17
C LYS A 32 -20.65 -5.33 -8.97
N ASP A 33 -20.61 -6.52 -8.40
CA ASP A 33 -19.58 -6.85 -7.41
C ASP A 33 -18.29 -7.30 -8.13
N VAL A 34 -17.26 -6.46 -8.10
CA VAL A 34 -15.99 -6.70 -8.79
C VAL A 34 -15.28 -7.98 -8.37
N ARG A 35 -15.63 -8.53 -7.19
CA ARG A 35 -15.07 -9.80 -6.67
C ARG A 35 -15.55 -11.02 -7.44
N GLN A 36 -16.64 -10.90 -8.19
CA GLN A 36 -17.20 -11.97 -9.03
C GLN A 36 -16.58 -12.02 -10.43
N PHE A 37 -15.77 -11.02 -10.78
CA PHE A 37 -15.23 -10.86 -12.13
C PHE A 37 -13.69 -10.81 -12.11
N GLY A 38 -13.10 -11.10 -13.27
CA GLY A 38 -11.67 -10.98 -13.51
C GLY A 38 -10.83 -11.82 -12.55
N SER A 39 -9.94 -11.18 -11.79
CA SER A 39 -9.11 -11.85 -10.79
C SER A 39 -9.77 -11.99 -9.42
N GLY A 40 -11.00 -11.48 -9.25
CA GLY A 40 -11.68 -11.46 -7.94
C GLY A 40 -11.13 -10.42 -6.94
N GLY A 41 -10.07 -9.68 -7.30
CA GLY A 41 -9.52 -8.63 -6.44
C GLY A 41 -10.34 -7.35 -6.46
N THR A 42 -10.23 -6.54 -5.40
CA THR A 42 -10.98 -5.28 -5.26
C THR A 42 -10.20 -4.04 -5.73
N GLY A 43 -8.90 -4.18 -6.07
CA GLY A 43 -8.04 -3.07 -6.43
C GLY A 43 -8.17 -2.62 -7.89
N MET A 44 -7.52 -1.47 -8.18
CA MET A 44 -7.55 -0.77 -9.48
C MET A 44 -7.45 -1.69 -10.70
N THR A 45 -6.52 -2.63 -10.73
CA THR A 45 -6.26 -3.48 -11.90
C THR A 45 -7.44 -4.37 -12.26
N ASN A 46 -8.10 -4.97 -11.26
CA ASN A 46 -9.29 -5.78 -11.50
C ASN A 46 -10.48 -4.91 -11.89
N VAL A 47 -10.65 -3.77 -11.25
CA VAL A 47 -11.68 -2.78 -11.58
C VAL A 47 -11.52 -2.26 -13.00
N TYR A 48 -10.28 -1.99 -13.45
CA TYR A 48 -10.00 -1.62 -14.83
C TYR A 48 -10.48 -2.69 -15.84
N ARG A 49 -10.19 -3.95 -15.55
CA ARG A 49 -10.59 -5.07 -16.44
C ARG A 49 -12.08 -5.31 -16.48
N THR A 50 -12.80 -4.97 -15.40
CA THR A 50 -14.24 -5.28 -15.24
C THR A 50 -15.15 -4.10 -15.53
N LEU A 51 -14.75 -2.88 -15.18
CA LEU A 51 -15.59 -1.67 -15.22
C LEU A 51 -14.98 -0.56 -16.09
N GLY A 52 -13.70 -0.69 -16.48
CA GLY A 52 -12.99 0.30 -17.29
C GLY A 52 -12.24 1.36 -16.50
N ILE A 53 -11.62 2.30 -17.25
CA ILE A 53 -10.61 3.23 -16.71
C ILE A 53 -11.20 4.24 -15.71
N LYS A 54 -12.41 4.76 -15.92
CA LYS A 54 -13.01 5.76 -15.03
C LYS A 54 -13.21 5.21 -13.61
N ALA A 55 -13.80 4.01 -13.51
CA ALA A 55 -13.96 3.32 -12.22
C ALA A 55 -12.61 2.97 -11.58
N ALA A 56 -11.66 2.53 -12.39
CA ALA A 56 -10.32 2.17 -11.91
C ALA A 56 -9.57 3.37 -11.32
N LEU A 57 -9.63 4.54 -11.96
CA LEU A 57 -9.02 5.77 -11.45
C LEU A 57 -9.66 6.22 -10.13
N ALA A 58 -10.99 6.17 -10.03
CA ALA A 58 -11.67 6.49 -8.78
C ALA A 58 -11.26 5.55 -7.64
N VAL A 59 -11.19 4.23 -7.91
CA VAL A 59 -10.68 3.25 -6.92
C VAL A 59 -9.22 3.53 -6.56
N PHE A 60 -8.38 3.86 -7.54
CA PHE A 60 -6.99 4.18 -7.30
C PHE A 60 -6.80 5.37 -6.37
N VAL A 61 -7.51 6.48 -6.62
CA VAL A 61 -7.45 7.68 -5.76
C VAL A 61 -7.92 7.34 -4.34
N LEU A 62 -9.03 6.61 -4.18
CA LEU A 62 -9.51 6.18 -2.88
C LEU A 62 -8.53 5.21 -2.19
N ASP A 63 -7.87 4.32 -2.92
CA ASP A 63 -6.89 3.39 -2.34
C ASP A 63 -5.58 4.10 -1.96
N LEU A 64 -5.17 5.16 -2.68
CA LEU A 64 -4.06 6.03 -2.28
C LEU A 64 -4.39 6.80 -0.99
N SER A 65 -5.60 7.37 -0.91
CA SER A 65 -6.01 8.14 0.28
C SER A 65 -5.99 7.31 1.56
N LYS A 66 -6.24 6.00 1.47
CA LYS A 66 -6.16 5.07 2.63
C LYS A 66 -4.76 4.99 3.25
N GLY A 67 -3.71 5.15 2.47
CA GLY A 67 -2.35 5.16 2.99
C GLY A 67 -1.87 6.57 3.34
N ILE A 68 -2.34 7.59 2.60
CA ILE A 68 -1.93 8.97 2.82
C ILE A 68 -2.55 9.54 4.10
N LEU A 69 -3.88 9.51 4.20
CA LEU A 69 -4.59 10.22 5.28
C LEU A 69 -4.28 9.68 6.69
N PRO A 70 -4.34 8.36 6.96
CA PRO A 70 -4.04 7.87 8.30
C PRO A 70 -2.59 8.12 8.71
N VAL A 71 -1.64 7.96 7.78
CA VAL A 71 -0.22 8.19 8.06
C VAL A 71 0.04 9.68 8.31
N LEU A 72 -0.57 10.57 7.53
CA LEU A 72 -0.49 12.02 7.73
C LEU A 72 -1.06 12.44 9.09
N LEU A 73 -2.23 11.93 9.46
CA LEU A 73 -2.84 12.20 10.77
C LEU A 73 -1.98 11.68 11.92
N THR A 74 -1.40 10.50 11.77
CA THR A 74 -0.47 9.95 12.78
C THR A 74 0.79 10.81 12.90
N TYR A 75 1.31 11.30 11.77
CA TYR A 75 2.46 12.19 11.72
C TYR A 75 2.18 13.51 12.44
N GLN A 76 1.03 14.13 12.17
CA GLN A 76 0.61 15.37 12.84
C GLN A 76 0.42 15.17 14.35
N ALA A 77 -0.19 14.06 14.77
CA ALA A 77 -0.33 13.71 16.17
C ALA A 77 1.05 13.52 16.85
N ALA A 78 1.98 12.82 16.20
CA ALA A 78 3.34 12.63 16.71
C ALA A 78 4.09 13.96 16.82
N PHE A 79 3.95 14.89 15.85
CA PHE A 79 4.56 16.23 15.89
C PHE A 79 4.04 17.07 17.05
N VAL A 80 2.73 17.11 17.29
CA VAL A 80 2.14 17.83 18.44
C VAL A 80 2.68 17.31 19.76
N TRP A 81 2.98 16.04 19.87
CA TRP A 81 3.48 15.41 21.11
C TRP A 81 4.96 15.68 21.34
N THR A 82 5.80 15.75 20.28
CA THR A 82 7.21 16.15 20.43
C THR A 82 7.33 17.57 20.97
N SER A 83 6.40 18.45 20.64
CA SER A 83 6.38 19.82 21.15
C SER A 83 6.03 19.92 22.66
N VAL A 84 5.50 18.87 23.26
CA VAL A 84 5.14 18.79 24.71
C VAL A 84 6.23 18.11 25.54
N GLY A 85 7.41 17.82 24.98
CA GLY A 85 8.61 17.39 25.72
C GLY A 85 8.60 15.91 26.18
N VAL A 86 7.79 15.05 25.56
CA VAL A 86 7.84 13.61 25.81
C VAL A 86 8.97 13.00 24.97
N GLU A 87 9.65 11.96 25.45
CA GLU A 87 10.61 11.15 24.64
C GLU A 87 9.90 10.43 23.48
N VAL A 88 9.46 11.20 22.48
CA VAL A 88 8.40 10.81 21.54
C VAL A 88 8.94 10.38 20.20
N LEU A 89 10.23 10.61 19.92
CA LEU A 89 10.76 10.30 18.60
C LEU A 89 10.56 8.82 18.23
N LEU A 90 11.01 7.92 19.07
CA LEU A 90 10.85 6.46 18.86
C LEU A 90 9.38 6.02 18.88
N LEU A 91 8.57 6.60 19.77
CA LEU A 91 7.17 6.26 19.88
C LEU A 91 6.35 6.79 18.68
N GLY A 92 6.69 7.99 18.19
CA GLY A 92 6.09 8.57 16.98
C GLY A 92 6.41 7.73 15.74
N GLN A 93 7.65 7.31 15.59
CA GLN A 93 8.08 6.42 14.49
C GLN A 93 7.37 5.06 14.56
N PHE A 94 7.25 4.49 15.74
CA PHE A 94 6.51 3.25 15.96
C PHE A 94 5.01 3.42 15.67
N ALA A 95 4.40 4.56 16.00
CA ALA A 95 3.02 4.87 15.64
C ALA A 95 2.83 4.96 14.12
N ILE A 96 3.77 5.59 13.40
CA ILE A 96 3.75 5.67 11.93
C ILE A 96 3.92 4.28 11.30
N PHE A 97 4.81 3.45 11.84
CA PHE A 97 4.93 2.04 11.43
C PHE A 97 3.61 1.29 11.60
N LEU A 98 2.99 1.40 12.77
CA LEU A 98 1.72 0.74 13.05
C LEU A 98 0.57 1.29 12.20
N SER A 99 0.56 2.59 11.89
CA SER A 99 -0.39 3.20 10.96
C SER A 99 -0.25 2.60 9.54
N GLY A 100 0.98 2.46 9.03
CA GLY A 100 1.25 1.80 7.75
C GLY A 100 0.82 0.34 7.72
N LEU A 101 1.09 -0.40 8.80
CA LEU A 101 0.65 -1.78 8.95
C LEU A 101 -0.87 -1.90 9.01
N GLY A 102 -1.53 -1.04 9.80
CA GLY A 102 -3.00 -0.97 9.90
C GLY A 102 -3.64 -0.67 8.54
N THR A 103 -3.11 0.32 7.82
CA THR A 103 -3.54 0.65 6.45
C THR A 103 -3.40 -0.55 5.50
N THR A 104 -2.27 -1.23 5.54
CA THR A 104 -2.00 -2.37 4.68
C THR A 104 -2.93 -3.54 4.97
N LEU A 105 -3.11 -3.88 6.24
CA LEU A 105 -4.01 -4.95 6.67
C LEU A 105 -5.47 -4.61 6.41
N GLY A 106 -5.89 -3.36 6.66
CA GLY A 106 -7.26 -2.90 6.38
C GLY A 106 -7.59 -2.96 4.88
N HIS A 107 -6.64 -2.60 4.01
CA HIS A 107 -6.83 -2.74 2.57
C HIS A 107 -6.84 -4.21 2.11
N CYS A 108 -5.99 -5.08 2.67
CA CYS A 108 -5.90 -6.50 2.29
C CYS A 108 -7.02 -7.36 2.87
N TYR A 109 -7.42 -7.05 4.09
CA TYR A 109 -8.39 -7.79 4.88
C TYR A 109 -9.44 -6.86 5.48
N PRO A 110 -10.23 -6.15 4.65
CA PRO A 110 -11.18 -5.16 5.09
C PRO A 110 -12.34 -5.80 5.85
N ILE A 111 -12.57 -5.38 7.09
CA ILE A 111 -13.68 -5.88 7.92
C ILE A 111 -15.04 -5.61 7.25
N PHE A 112 -15.20 -4.48 6.56
CA PHE A 112 -16.43 -4.10 5.87
C PHE A 112 -16.67 -4.85 4.55
N ALA A 113 -15.74 -5.74 4.14
CA ALA A 113 -15.89 -6.58 2.93
C ALA A 113 -15.62 -8.05 3.20
N GLN A 114 -15.90 -8.53 4.42
CA GLN A 114 -15.72 -9.93 4.82
C GLN A 114 -14.26 -10.39 4.63
N PHE A 115 -13.31 -9.52 4.95
CA PHE A 115 -11.86 -9.73 4.86
C PHE A 115 -11.35 -10.07 3.44
N ARG A 116 -12.14 -9.75 2.39
CA ARG A 116 -11.79 -9.96 0.98
C ARG A 116 -11.41 -8.65 0.31
N GLY A 117 -10.15 -8.28 0.38
CA GLY A 117 -9.62 -7.01 -0.09
C GLY A 117 -8.60 -7.09 -1.22
N GLY A 118 -7.78 -6.03 -1.33
CA GLY A 118 -6.74 -5.86 -2.34
C GLY A 118 -5.41 -6.54 -2.00
N LYS A 119 -4.32 -6.02 -2.58
CA LYS A 119 -2.97 -6.59 -2.49
C LYS A 119 -1.92 -5.61 -1.98
N ALA A 120 -2.32 -4.55 -1.33
CA ALA A 120 -1.46 -3.54 -0.71
C ALA A 120 -0.54 -2.74 -1.68
N VAL A 121 -0.75 -2.81 -2.99
CA VAL A 121 0.12 -2.07 -3.94
C VAL A 121 -0.08 -0.57 -3.81
N SER A 122 -1.32 -0.08 -3.92
CA SER A 122 -1.63 1.35 -3.81
C SER A 122 -1.45 1.87 -2.39
N SER A 123 -1.98 1.15 -1.39
CA SER A 123 -1.91 1.56 0.02
C SER A 123 -0.49 1.48 0.58
N GLY A 124 0.28 0.45 0.23
CA GLY A 124 1.68 0.35 0.62
C GLY A 124 2.57 1.35 -0.12
N GLY A 125 2.29 1.62 -1.41
CA GLY A 125 3.00 2.66 -2.17
C GLY A 125 2.74 4.07 -1.63
N SER A 126 1.52 4.37 -1.20
CA SER A 126 1.20 5.65 -0.57
C SER A 126 1.80 5.78 0.83
N TYR A 127 1.89 4.70 1.61
CA TYR A 127 2.66 4.68 2.85
C TYR A 127 4.14 5.00 2.60
N MET A 128 4.77 4.35 1.60
CA MET A 128 6.15 4.62 1.21
C MET A 128 6.34 6.10 0.81
N LEU A 129 5.40 6.67 0.06
CA LEU A 129 5.42 8.08 -0.34
C LEU A 129 5.33 9.02 0.87
N MET A 130 4.49 8.69 1.85
CA MET A 130 4.31 9.50 3.07
C MET A 130 5.47 9.37 4.05
N THR A 131 6.28 8.33 3.96
CA THR A 131 7.43 8.13 4.84
C THR A 131 8.74 8.57 4.18
N ASN A 132 8.98 8.21 2.93
CA ASN A 132 10.14 8.64 2.16
C ASN A 132 9.76 8.84 0.69
N TRP A 133 9.55 10.10 0.30
CA TRP A 133 9.12 10.45 -1.05
C TRP A 133 10.15 10.13 -2.12
N PHE A 134 11.46 10.21 -1.81
CA PHE A 134 12.52 9.95 -2.77
C PHE A 134 12.57 8.47 -3.19
N ILE A 135 12.57 7.57 -2.20
CA ILE A 135 12.48 6.12 -2.44
C ILE A 135 11.18 5.77 -3.16
N ALA A 136 10.06 6.39 -2.76
CA ALA A 136 8.77 6.15 -3.39
C ALA A 136 8.76 6.54 -4.87
N ILE A 137 9.32 7.71 -5.23
CA ILE A 137 9.40 8.15 -6.63
C ILE A 137 10.22 7.18 -7.47
N ILE A 138 11.40 6.74 -6.99
CA ILE A 138 12.23 5.76 -7.69
C ILE A 138 11.47 4.45 -7.88
N SER A 139 10.82 3.94 -6.83
CA SER A 139 10.08 2.68 -6.85
C SER A 139 8.87 2.73 -7.78
N ILE A 140 8.11 3.84 -7.75
CA ILE A 140 6.95 4.05 -8.63
C ILE A 140 7.41 4.21 -10.09
N THR A 141 8.47 4.96 -10.34
CA THR A 141 9.04 5.11 -11.69
C THR A 141 9.46 3.75 -12.25
N PHE A 142 10.18 2.96 -11.47
CA PHE A 142 10.57 1.61 -11.85
C PHE A 142 9.34 0.72 -12.12
N PHE A 143 8.32 0.75 -11.25
CA PHE A 143 7.05 0.04 -11.45
C PHE A 143 6.39 0.42 -12.78
N VAL A 144 6.33 1.73 -13.11
CA VAL A 144 5.73 2.22 -14.36
C VAL A 144 6.53 1.76 -15.57
N ILE A 145 7.86 1.83 -15.53
CA ILE A 145 8.74 1.32 -16.58
C ILE A 145 8.50 -0.19 -16.78
N MET A 146 8.47 -0.96 -15.71
CA MET A 146 8.24 -2.40 -15.76
C MET A 146 6.87 -2.77 -16.36
N ILE A 147 5.81 -2.01 -16.04
CA ILE A 147 4.50 -2.21 -16.69
C ILE A 147 4.58 -1.95 -18.19
N ARG A 148 5.29 -0.90 -18.62
CA ARG A 148 5.44 -0.59 -20.06
C ARG A 148 6.19 -1.69 -20.80
N VAL A 149 7.27 -2.23 -20.19
CA VAL A 149 8.12 -3.26 -20.81
C VAL A 149 7.50 -4.66 -20.73
N LYS A 150 7.09 -5.08 -19.54
CA LYS A 150 6.62 -6.47 -19.28
C LYS A 150 5.11 -6.64 -19.42
N LYS A 151 4.34 -5.55 -19.38
CA LYS A 151 2.85 -5.54 -19.42
C LYS A 151 2.17 -6.39 -18.34
N ILE A 152 2.87 -6.76 -17.29
CA ILE A 152 2.41 -7.61 -16.18
C ILE A 152 2.43 -6.80 -14.88
N VAL A 153 1.25 -6.43 -14.37
CA VAL A 153 1.12 -5.58 -13.18
C VAL A 153 1.66 -6.24 -11.92
N SER A 154 1.38 -7.52 -11.71
CA SER A 154 1.82 -8.25 -10.52
C SER A 154 3.34 -8.34 -10.41
N LEU A 155 4.03 -8.64 -11.50
CA LEU A 155 5.50 -8.65 -11.56
C LEU A 155 6.06 -7.26 -11.27
N SER A 156 5.51 -6.23 -11.93
CA SER A 156 5.93 -4.85 -11.73
C SER A 156 5.73 -4.38 -10.29
N SER A 157 4.63 -4.79 -9.64
CA SER A 157 4.35 -4.47 -8.22
C SER A 157 5.36 -5.13 -7.29
N ILE A 158 5.65 -6.40 -7.49
CA ILE A 158 6.59 -7.16 -6.66
C ILE A 158 7.99 -6.56 -6.78
N LEU A 159 8.47 -6.34 -8.00
CA LEU A 159 9.82 -5.80 -8.25
C LEU A 159 9.93 -4.33 -7.82
N GLY A 160 8.92 -3.50 -8.10
CA GLY A 160 8.92 -2.08 -7.73
C GLY A 160 8.92 -1.89 -6.22
N TYR A 161 8.10 -2.65 -5.49
CA TYR A 161 8.10 -2.58 -4.03
C TYR A 161 9.39 -3.18 -3.44
N GLY A 162 9.89 -4.28 -4.01
CA GLY A 162 11.17 -4.87 -3.60
C GLY A 162 12.35 -3.91 -3.76
N LEU A 163 12.39 -3.14 -4.85
CA LEU A 163 13.38 -2.07 -5.03
C LEU A 163 13.26 -1.01 -3.91
N GLY A 164 12.05 -0.59 -3.56
CA GLY A 164 11.83 0.35 -2.46
C GLY A 164 12.34 -0.16 -1.12
N VAL A 165 12.10 -1.44 -0.82
CA VAL A 165 12.64 -2.10 0.39
C VAL A 165 14.16 -2.12 0.38
N THR A 166 14.76 -2.51 -0.74
CA THR A 166 16.23 -2.54 -0.89
C THR A 166 16.84 -1.16 -0.67
N LEU A 167 16.25 -0.13 -1.31
CA LEU A 167 16.72 1.24 -1.13
C LEU A 167 16.56 1.71 0.33
N ALA A 168 15.46 1.38 1.00
CA ALA A 168 15.26 1.75 2.40
C ALA A 168 16.31 1.13 3.33
N VAL A 169 16.69 -0.12 3.09
CA VAL A 169 17.77 -0.78 3.83
C VAL A 169 19.13 -0.14 3.53
N VAL A 170 19.42 0.13 2.25
CA VAL A 170 20.67 0.80 1.85
C VAL A 170 20.75 2.20 2.47
N PHE A 171 19.68 2.97 2.43
CA PHE A 171 19.63 4.32 2.99
C PHE A 171 19.82 4.32 4.52
N TRP A 172 19.30 3.29 5.19
CA TRP A 172 19.52 3.12 6.61
C TRP A 172 20.96 2.75 6.97
N LEU A 173 21.61 1.89 6.16
CA LEU A 173 22.96 1.39 6.44
C LEU A 173 24.08 2.35 6.01
N VAL A 174 23.83 3.23 5.02
CA VAL A 174 24.85 4.12 4.46
C VAL A 174 24.74 5.51 5.08
N PRO A 175 25.77 5.94 5.87
CA PRO A 175 25.81 7.29 6.42
C PRO A 175 25.67 8.36 5.34
N GLY A 176 24.86 9.38 5.61
CA GLY A 176 24.56 10.48 4.67
C GLY A 176 23.38 10.22 3.72
N LEU A 177 23.04 8.97 3.42
CA LEU A 177 21.81 8.67 2.67
C LEU A 177 20.57 8.62 3.57
N ASN A 178 20.73 8.35 4.84
CA ASN A 178 19.66 8.23 5.82
C ASN A 178 18.82 9.50 6.00
N ALA A 179 19.31 10.66 5.56
CA ALA A 179 18.57 11.94 5.60
C ALA A 179 17.79 12.24 4.31
N LEU A 180 18.04 11.48 3.21
CA LEU A 180 17.42 11.78 1.92
C LEU A 180 15.97 11.35 1.82
N GLY A 181 15.11 12.30 1.43
CA GLY A 181 13.72 12.01 1.03
C GLY A 181 12.75 11.80 2.17
N TYR A 182 13.16 11.98 3.42
CA TYR A 182 12.21 11.99 4.53
C TYR A 182 11.51 13.34 4.64
N TRP A 183 10.24 13.30 5.03
CA TRP A 183 9.54 14.52 5.43
C TRP A 183 10.11 15.02 6.76
N ASN A 184 10.03 16.32 7.00
CA ASN A 184 10.62 16.99 8.16
C ASN A 184 10.47 16.19 9.47
N GLY A 185 11.59 15.90 10.14
CA GLY A 185 11.64 15.16 11.41
C GLY A 185 11.57 13.62 11.30
N MET A 186 11.43 13.05 10.10
CA MET A 186 11.41 11.59 9.89
C MET A 186 12.78 10.98 9.59
N ASN A 187 13.79 11.80 9.31
CA ASN A 187 15.16 11.36 9.01
C ASN A 187 15.85 10.61 10.17
N GLU A 188 15.31 10.71 11.37
CA GLU A 188 15.77 9.95 12.54
C GLU A 188 15.00 8.64 12.72
N ALA A 189 14.20 8.22 11.74
CA ALA A 189 13.33 7.03 11.81
C ALA A 189 14.11 5.70 12.01
N GLY A 190 15.43 5.73 11.98
CA GLY A 190 16.26 4.57 12.30
C GLY A 190 15.82 3.32 11.53
N TYR A 191 15.80 2.18 12.22
CA TYR A 191 15.43 0.88 11.65
C TYR A 191 13.91 0.67 11.45
N PHE A 192 13.05 1.51 12.04
CA PHE A 192 11.59 1.32 11.92
C PHE A 192 11.09 1.47 10.48
N TYR A 193 11.67 2.38 9.71
CA TYR A 193 11.25 2.57 8.32
C TYR A 193 11.56 1.34 7.44
N PRO A 194 12.81 0.88 7.28
CA PRO A 194 13.09 -0.32 6.49
C PRO A 194 12.37 -1.55 7.03
N LEU A 195 12.22 -1.70 8.34
CA LEU A 195 11.46 -2.79 8.96
C LEU A 195 9.98 -2.75 8.56
N SER A 196 9.37 -1.55 8.57
CA SER A 196 7.97 -1.40 8.16
C SER A 196 7.75 -1.81 6.70
N LEU A 197 8.65 -1.39 5.80
CA LEU A 197 8.57 -1.77 4.39
C LEU A 197 8.80 -3.26 4.18
N LEU A 198 9.71 -3.90 4.94
CA LEU A 198 9.91 -5.35 4.91
C LEU A 198 8.64 -6.11 5.31
N VAL A 199 7.99 -5.72 6.41
CA VAL A 199 6.75 -6.36 6.88
C VAL A 199 5.62 -6.17 5.85
N ILE A 200 5.45 -4.94 5.33
CA ILE A 200 4.44 -4.67 4.31
C ILE A 200 4.73 -5.44 3.02
N TYR A 201 6.01 -5.57 2.64
CA TYR A 201 6.40 -6.36 1.47
C TYR A 201 6.12 -7.85 1.65
N ALA A 202 6.34 -8.40 2.83
CA ALA A 202 5.97 -9.78 3.13
C ALA A 202 4.46 -10.01 2.97
N ILE A 203 3.62 -9.08 3.46
CA ILE A 203 2.18 -9.12 3.25
C ILE A 203 1.84 -9.03 1.75
N LEU A 204 2.49 -8.12 1.02
CA LEU A 204 2.31 -7.96 -0.42
C LEU A 204 2.65 -9.26 -1.17
N LEU A 205 3.78 -9.89 -0.88
CA LEU A 205 4.16 -11.18 -1.48
C LEU A 205 3.14 -12.27 -1.19
N TRP A 206 2.69 -12.37 0.06
CA TRP A 206 1.64 -13.30 0.46
C TRP A 206 0.34 -13.07 -0.33
N ARG A 207 -0.08 -11.81 -0.49
CA ARG A 207 -1.25 -11.44 -1.27
C ARG A 207 -1.07 -11.66 -2.78
N HIS A 208 0.15 -11.82 -3.26
CA HIS A 208 0.50 -12.15 -4.64
C HIS A 208 0.79 -13.62 -4.88
N LYS A 209 0.62 -14.52 -3.90
CA LYS A 209 0.96 -15.94 -4.01
C LYS A 209 0.40 -16.61 -5.28
N GLU A 210 -0.86 -16.39 -5.61
CA GLU A 210 -1.48 -16.93 -6.83
C GLU A 210 -0.93 -16.29 -8.11
N ASN A 211 -0.56 -15.00 -8.05
CA ASN A 211 0.10 -14.34 -9.18
C ASN A 211 1.50 -14.91 -9.39
N ILE A 212 2.25 -15.14 -8.31
CA ILE A 212 3.59 -15.75 -8.38
C ILE A 212 3.51 -17.14 -9.00
N GLN A 213 2.55 -17.96 -8.59
CA GLN A 213 2.34 -19.27 -9.19
C GLN A 213 2.04 -19.17 -10.71
N ARG A 214 1.18 -18.21 -11.12
CA ARG A 214 0.90 -17.98 -12.54
C ARG A 214 2.09 -17.40 -13.30
N LEU A 215 2.91 -16.55 -12.66
CA LEU A 215 4.16 -16.03 -13.25
C LEU A 215 5.15 -17.16 -13.53
N LEU A 216 5.37 -18.05 -12.56
CA LEU A 216 6.26 -19.19 -12.71
C LEU A 216 5.77 -20.18 -13.80
N ALA A 217 4.45 -20.29 -13.95
CA ALA A 217 3.84 -21.11 -14.99
C ALA A 217 3.72 -20.42 -16.36
N GLY A 218 4.20 -19.18 -16.51
CA GLY A 218 4.05 -18.40 -17.76
C GLY A 218 2.59 -18.03 -18.10
N LYS A 219 1.66 -18.07 -17.14
CA LYS A 219 0.21 -17.89 -17.32
C LYS A 219 -0.34 -16.61 -16.69
N GLU A 220 0.51 -15.69 -16.24
CA GLU A 220 0.03 -14.46 -15.62
C GLU A 220 -0.61 -13.53 -16.66
N LEU A 221 -1.65 -12.81 -16.25
CA LEU A 221 -2.46 -11.98 -17.14
C LEU A 221 -1.73 -10.69 -17.51
N ASP A 222 -1.73 -10.38 -18.80
CA ASP A 222 -1.34 -9.05 -19.32
C ASP A 222 -2.25 -7.95 -18.70
N PHE A 223 -1.71 -6.75 -18.57
CA PHE A 223 -2.43 -5.58 -18.04
C PHE A 223 -3.75 -5.31 -18.79
N LYS A 224 -3.73 -5.42 -20.13
CA LYS A 224 -4.88 -5.17 -21.00
C LYS A 224 -5.80 -6.39 -21.19
N ALA A 225 -5.44 -7.55 -20.68
CA ALA A 225 -6.25 -8.75 -20.87
C ALA A 225 -7.65 -8.58 -20.23
N LYS A 226 -8.67 -8.45 -21.08
CA LYS A 226 -10.07 -8.59 -20.69
C LYS A 226 -10.32 -10.08 -20.45
N LYS A 227 -10.54 -10.48 -19.22
CA LYS A 227 -10.94 -11.87 -18.94
C LYS A 227 -12.40 -12.03 -19.36
N GLN A 228 -12.64 -12.98 -20.27
CA GLN A 228 -14.00 -13.38 -20.66
C GLN A 228 -14.79 -13.71 -19.38
N THR A 229 -16.01 -13.25 -19.32
CA THR A 229 -16.98 -13.60 -18.27
C THR A 229 -17.05 -15.11 -18.19
N LYS A 230 -16.82 -15.71 -17.00
CA LYS A 230 -17.25 -17.09 -16.78
C LYS A 230 -18.75 -17.09 -17.03
N GLN A 231 -19.16 -17.59 -18.18
CA GLN A 231 -20.53 -18.07 -18.34
C GLN A 231 -20.72 -19.21 -17.34
N ARG A 232 -21.63 -18.98 -16.41
CA ARG A 232 -22.22 -20.06 -15.61
C ARG A 232 -23.45 -20.56 -16.32
#